data_ff139b03e6987781e8a99551ed61de31
#
_entry.id   ff139b03e6987781e8a99551ed61de31
#
_cell.length_a   1.000
_cell.length_b   1.000
_cell.length_c   1.000
_cell.angle_alpha   90.00
_cell.angle_beta   90.00
_cell.angle_gamma   90.00
#
_symmetry.space_group_name_H-M   'P 1'
#
loop_
_entity.id
_entity.type
_entity.pdbx_description
1 polymer ?
#
loop_
_entity_poly.entity_id
_entity_poly.type
_entity_poly.pdbx_seq_one_letter_code
_entity_poly.pdbx_strand_id
1 'polypeptide(L)'
;VTLLHRSTRKLSLTEAGQAFFFSCQEMLAAAERGKIRINELRDELVGDLRIATTPELGALHIVPALSHWMSVHKSLAIHFEADHRYIDLIQERIDIAIRMSLKIEDQQLTVIPLARVDQVLVASPSYLNQAPPISRPEDLCHHELIPVTLMQNYQHFAFRHGLSGEVVNVDMKTRLATNNVFVAKSLCQQGLGISRILYMDIQKELVSG
;
A
#
# COMPACT_ATOMS: atom_id res chain seq x y z
N VAL A 1 7.05 4.41 -47.11
CA VAL A 1 7.18 5.34 -45.97
C VAL A 1 7.96 4.62 -44.91
N THR A 2 9.05 5.26 -44.42
CA THR A 2 9.85 4.71 -43.33
C THR A 2 9.20 5.07 -42.01
N LEU A 3 8.88 4.05 -41.19
CA LEU A 3 8.23 4.25 -39.88
C LEU A 3 9.21 4.28 -38.73
N LEU A 4 10.42 3.74 -38.90
CA LEU A 4 11.42 3.61 -37.84
C LEU A 4 12.78 4.14 -38.34
N HIS A 5 13.46 4.92 -37.51
CA HIS A 5 14.88 5.19 -37.63
C HIS A 5 15.66 4.15 -36.85
N ARG A 6 16.51 3.41 -37.57
CA ARG A 6 17.38 2.40 -36.96
C ARG A 6 18.82 2.87 -37.01
N SER A 7 19.47 3.00 -35.87
CA SER A 7 20.92 3.10 -35.74
C SER A 7 21.45 1.90 -34.96
N THR A 8 22.75 1.68 -35.03
CA THR A 8 23.41 0.58 -34.28
C THR A 8 23.26 0.68 -32.75
N ARG A 9 22.77 1.83 -32.25
CA ARG A 9 22.64 2.11 -30.81
C ARG A 9 21.24 2.54 -30.37
N LYS A 10 20.34 2.88 -31.28
CA LYS A 10 19.01 3.41 -30.92
C LYS A 10 17.98 3.15 -32.01
N LEU A 11 16.78 2.74 -31.60
CA LEU A 11 15.58 2.66 -32.42
C LEU A 11 14.67 3.82 -32.03
N SER A 12 14.16 4.58 -33.00
CA SER A 12 13.20 5.66 -32.78
C SER A 12 12.17 5.71 -33.89
N LEU A 13 10.96 6.19 -33.58
CA LEU A 13 9.90 6.39 -34.55
C LEU A 13 10.21 7.63 -35.41
N THR A 14 9.86 7.58 -36.69
CA THR A 14 9.72 8.78 -37.54
C THR A 14 8.40 9.48 -37.18
N GLU A 15 8.16 10.69 -37.70
CA GLU A 15 6.87 11.37 -37.58
C GLU A 15 5.72 10.50 -38.14
N ALA A 16 5.91 9.92 -39.32
CA ALA A 16 4.97 8.96 -39.89
C ALA A 16 4.81 7.70 -39.03
N GLY A 17 5.92 7.24 -38.43
CA GLY A 17 5.91 6.12 -37.49
C GLY A 17 5.10 6.41 -36.23
N GLN A 18 5.20 7.63 -35.71
CA GLN A 18 4.49 8.05 -34.51
C GLN A 18 2.98 8.16 -34.76
N ALA A 19 2.58 8.75 -35.89
CA ALA A 19 1.18 8.81 -36.30
C ALA A 19 0.58 7.41 -36.52
N PHE A 20 1.33 6.53 -37.18
CA PHE A 20 0.89 5.14 -37.40
C PHE A 20 0.82 4.33 -36.10
N PHE A 21 1.79 4.51 -35.21
CA PHE A 21 1.81 3.85 -33.90
C PHE A 21 0.57 4.23 -33.07
N PHE A 22 0.19 5.50 -33.07
CA PHE A 22 -1.02 5.96 -32.39
C PHE A 22 -2.27 5.27 -32.94
N SER A 23 -2.43 5.22 -34.27
CA SER A 23 -3.55 4.53 -34.91
C SER A 23 -3.57 3.03 -34.64
N CYS A 24 -2.40 2.38 -34.57
CA CYS A 24 -2.29 0.98 -34.15
C CYS A 24 -2.74 0.75 -32.72
N GLN A 25 -2.38 1.66 -31.80
CA GLN A 25 -2.83 1.57 -30.41
C GLN A 25 -4.36 1.71 -30.31
N GLU A 26 -4.97 2.65 -31.04
CA GLU A 26 -6.43 2.80 -31.08
C GLU A 26 -7.12 1.56 -31.64
N MET A 27 -6.59 0.96 -32.69
CA MET A 27 -7.11 -0.26 -33.29
C MET A 27 -7.04 -1.45 -32.33
N LEU A 28 -5.92 -1.63 -31.66
CA LEU A 28 -5.75 -2.68 -30.64
C LEU A 28 -6.70 -2.47 -29.46
N ALA A 29 -6.83 -1.23 -28.98
CA ALA A 29 -7.77 -0.88 -27.92
C ALA A 29 -9.23 -1.14 -28.34
N ALA A 30 -9.59 -0.85 -29.60
CA ALA A 30 -10.93 -1.15 -30.12
C ALA A 30 -11.19 -2.65 -30.21
N ALA A 31 -10.20 -3.45 -30.63
CA ALA A 31 -10.30 -4.91 -30.67
C ALA A 31 -10.47 -5.50 -29.27
N GLU A 32 -9.73 -4.98 -28.29
CA GLU A 32 -9.85 -5.41 -26.90
C GLU A 32 -11.22 -5.05 -26.30
N ARG A 33 -11.73 -3.82 -26.55
CA ARG A 33 -13.11 -3.46 -26.17
C ARG A 33 -14.15 -4.41 -26.77
N GLY A 34 -13.95 -4.84 -28.02
CA GLY A 34 -14.83 -5.82 -28.68
C GLY A 34 -14.85 -7.16 -27.96
N LYS A 35 -13.69 -7.68 -27.56
CA LYS A 35 -13.58 -8.91 -26.76
C LYS A 35 -14.26 -8.80 -25.41
N ILE A 36 -14.00 -7.69 -24.68
CA ILE A 36 -14.65 -7.41 -23.38
C ILE A 36 -16.18 -7.45 -23.55
N ARG A 37 -16.71 -6.80 -24.57
CA ARG A 37 -18.15 -6.74 -24.81
C ARG A 37 -18.78 -8.11 -25.16
N ILE A 38 -18.04 -8.99 -25.85
CA ILE A 38 -18.46 -10.37 -26.09
C ILE A 38 -18.46 -11.17 -24.78
N ASN A 39 -17.47 -10.96 -23.93
CA ASN A 39 -17.33 -11.64 -22.64
C ASN A 39 -18.39 -11.15 -21.63
N GLU A 40 -18.70 -9.85 -21.63
CA GLU A 40 -19.84 -9.30 -20.86
C GLU A 40 -21.17 -9.96 -21.20
N LEU A 41 -21.38 -10.33 -22.47
CA LEU A 41 -22.57 -11.08 -22.91
C LEU A 41 -22.60 -12.55 -22.41
N ARG A 42 -21.47 -13.05 -21.91
CA ARG A 42 -21.32 -14.40 -21.35
C ARG A 42 -21.25 -14.41 -19.81
N ASP A 43 -21.37 -13.26 -19.15
CA ASP A 43 -21.11 -13.10 -17.71
C ASP A 43 -19.71 -13.58 -17.25
N GLU A 44 -18.74 -13.64 -18.17
CA GLU A 44 -17.41 -14.17 -17.91
C GLU A 44 -16.37 -13.05 -17.96
N LEU A 45 -15.73 -12.77 -16.83
CA LEU A 45 -14.60 -11.82 -16.76
C LEU A 45 -13.35 -12.49 -17.32
N VAL A 46 -12.79 -11.93 -18.40
CA VAL A 46 -11.59 -12.45 -19.08
C VAL A 46 -10.61 -11.29 -19.31
N GLY A 47 -9.33 -11.57 -19.21
CA GLY A 47 -8.26 -10.60 -19.45
C GLY A 47 -7.26 -10.54 -18.30
N ASP A 48 -6.54 -9.43 -18.23
CA ASP A 48 -5.53 -9.16 -17.20
C ASP A 48 -6.03 -8.07 -16.27
N LEU A 49 -5.87 -8.27 -14.97
CA LEU A 49 -6.14 -7.29 -13.93
C LEU A 49 -4.86 -7.06 -13.10
N ARG A 50 -4.34 -5.85 -13.11
CA ARG A 50 -3.14 -5.47 -12.37
C ARG A 50 -3.51 -4.66 -11.15
N ILE A 51 -3.20 -5.18 -9.97
CA ILE A 51 -3.51 -4.58 -8.68
C ILE A 51 -2.22 -4.20 -7.97
N ALA A 52 -2.02 -2.90 -7.69
CA ALA A 52 -0.93 -2.44 -6.86
C ALA A 52 -1.38 -2.26 -5.41
N THR A 53 -0.57 -2.71 -4.46
CA THR A 53 -0.85 -2.59 -3.03
C THR A 53 0.46 -2.50 -2.23
N THR A 54 0.38 -2.27 -0.91
CA THR A 54 1.54 -2.53 -0.04
C THR A 54 1.58 -4.01 0.33
N PRO A 55 2.76 -4.59 0.63
CA PRO A 55 2.88 -6.02 0.93
C PRO A 55 1.95 -6.47 2.05
N GLU A 56 1.85 -5.71 3.14
CA GLU A 56 1.03 -6.03 4.29
C GLU A 56 -0.46 -5.97 3.96
N LEU A 57 -0.91 -4.87 3.33
CA LEU A 57 -2.30 -4.68 2.95
C LEU A 57 -2.74 -5.76 1.97
N GLY A 58 -1.89 -6.07 0.99
CA GLY A 58 -2.14 -7.15 0.02
C GLY A 58 -2.31 -8.51 0.70
N ALA A 59 -1.30 -8.91 1.50
CA ALA A 59 -1.25 -10.25 2.10
C ALA A 59 -2.30 -10.46 3.20
N LEU A 60 -2.51 -9.46 4.07
CA LEU A 60 -3.35 -9.63 5.25
C LEU A 60 -4.83 -9.33 4.99
N HIS A 61 -5.14 -8.48 4.01
CA HIS A 61 -6.50 -7.96 3.84
C HIS A 61 -7.06 -8.17 2.44
N ILE A 62 -6.33 -7.76 1.39
CA ILE A 62 -6.87 -7.76 0.02
C ILE A 62 -6.99 -9.17 -0.54
N VAL A 63 -5.93 -9.97 -0.49
CA VAL A 63 -5.96 -11.35 -0.99
C VAL A 63 -7.00 -12.20 -0.25
N PRO A 64 -7.08 -12.19 1.11
CA PRO A 64 -8.14 -12.89 1.80
C PRO A 64 -9.56 -12.42 1.43
N ALA A 65 -9.77 -11.11 1.29
CA ALA A 65 -11.08 -10.56 0.93
C ALA A 65 -11.51 -10.94 -0.50
N LEU A 66 -10.57 -10.98 -1.44
CA LEU A 66 -10.84 -11.30 -2.84
C LEU A 66 -10.74 -12.81 -3.16
N SER A 67 -10.30 -13.66 -2.23
CA SER A 67 -10.00 -15.06 -2.49
C SER A 67 -11.15 -15.83 -3.12
N HIS A 68 -12.36 -15.67 -2.59
CA HIS A 68 -13.55 -16.31 -3.14
C HIS A 68 -13.88 -15.80 -4.55
N TRP A 69 -13.85 -14.49 -4.75
CA TRP A 69 -14.08 -13.86 -6.04
C TRP A 69 -13.08 -14.34 -7.11
N MET A 70 -11.77 -14.36 -6.74
CA MET A 70 -10.73 -14.89 -7.63
C MET A 70 -10.94 -16.37 -7.99
N SER A 71 -11.46 -17.17 -7.04
CA SER A 71 -11.71 -18.59 -7.29
C SER A 71 -12.86 -18.86 -8.28
N VAL A 72 -13.79 -17.92 -8.40
CA VAL A 72 -14.92 -17.98 -9.33
C VAL A 72 -14.53 -17.49 -10.73
N HIS A 73 -13.70 -16.42 -10.81
CA HIS A 73 -13.31 -15.78 -12.06
C HIS A 73 -11.97 -16.29 -12.59
N LYS A 74 -11.88 -17.60 -12.89
CA LYS A 74 -10.63 -18.27 -13.30
C LYS A 74 -10.09 -17.86 -14.67
N SER A 75 -10.92 -17.26 -15.50
CA SER A 75 -10.53 -16.75 -16.82
C SER A 75 -9.86 -15.38 -16.78
N LEU A 76 -9.81 -14.75 -15.58
CA LEU A 76 -9.13 -13.50 -15.34
C LEU A 76 -7.72 -13.76 -14.78
N ALA A 77 -6.70 -13.28 -15.47
CA ALA A 77 -5.33 -13.29 -14.97
C ALA A 77 -5.13 -12.10 -14.02
N ILE A 78 -4.78 -12.34 -12.75
CA ILE A 78 -4.63 -11.30 -11.74
C ILE A 78 -3.17 -11.20 -11.33
N HIS A 79 -2.61 -9.99 -11.47
CA HIS A 79 -1.24 -9.66 -11.12
C HIS A 79 -1.21 -8.70 -9.94
N PHE A 80 -0.51 -9.08 -8.87
CA PHE A 80 -0.31 -8.23 -7.71
C PHE A 80 1.09 -7.62 -7.72
N GLU A 81 1.17 -6.29 -7.73
CA GLU A 81 2.39 -5.51 -7.52
C GLU A 81 2.41 -5.03 -6.08
N ALA A 82 3.24 -5.66 -5.23
CA ALA A 82 3.30 -5.38 -3.81
C ALA A 82 4.57 -4.59 -3.46
N ASP A 83 4.46 -3.26 -3.35
CA ASP A 83 5.58 -2.38 -3.03
C ASP A 83 5.11 -1.18 -2.18
N HIS A 84 5.97 -0.70 -1.27
CA HIS A 84 5.72 0.52 -0.51
C HIS A 84 5.97 1.79 -1.31
N ARG A 85 6.79 1.72 -2.36
CA ARG A 85 7.08 2.87 -3.21
C ARG A 85 5.81 3.31 -3.95
N TYR A 86 5.71 4.61 -4.18
CA TYR A 86 4.72 5.12 -5.12
C TYR A 86 5.08 4.68 -6.53
N ILE A 87 4.16 3.98 -7.17
CA ILE A 87 4.29 3.47 -8.53
C ILE A 87 3.53 4.42 -9.45
N ASP A 88 4.10 4.76 -10.60
CA ASP A 88 3.37 5.44 -11.66
C ASP A 88 2.36 4.45 -12.26
N LEU A 89 1.08 4.63 -11.93
CA LEU A 89 0.02 3.71 -12.31
C LEU A 89 -0.16 3.60 -13.84
N ILE A 90 0.12 4.68 -14.55
CA ILE A 90 -0.02 4.73 -16.02
C ILE A 90 1.17 4.01 -16.67
N GLN A 91 2.40 4.32 -16.27
CA GLN A 91 3.61 3.71 -16.83
C GLN A 91 3.65 2.20 -16.57
N GLU A 92 3.29 1.78 -15.36
CA GLU A 92 3.29 0.37 -14.94
C GLU A 92 2.00 -0.36 -15.33
N ARG A 93 1.07 0.32 -15.98
CA ARG A 93 -0.22 -0.23 -16.44
C ARG A 93 -1.01 -0.88 -15.31
N ILE A 94 -1.09 -0.19 -14.19
CA ILE A 94 -1.87 -0.63 -13.03
C ILE A 94 -3.33 -0.20 -13.21
N ASP A 95 -4.26 -1.14 -13.11
CA ASP A 95 -5.68 -0.89 -13.23
C ASP A 95 -6.27 -0.39 -11.91
N ILE A 96 -5.84 -0.96 -10.80
CA ILE A 96 -6.32 -0.61 -9.46
C ILE A 96 -5.14 -0.51 -8.51
N ALA A 97 -5.03 0.61 -7.78
CA ALA A 97 -4.11 0.74 -6.67
C ALA A 97 -4.88 0.83 -5.35
N ILE A 98 -4.62 -0.08 -4.41
CA ILE A 98 -5.20 -0.07 -3.06
C ILE A 98 -4.11 0.30 -2.08
N ARG A 99 -4.20 1.50 -1.52
CA ARG A 99 -3.16 2.08 -0.68
C ARG A 99 -3.74 2.84 0.50
N MET A 100 -2.91 2.98 1.51
CA MET A 100 -3.18 3.84 2.65
C MET A 100 -2.63 5.23 2.36
N SER A 101 -3.48 6.23 2.46
CA SER A 101 -3.08 7.62 2.26
C SER A 101 -3.88 8.55 3.16
N LEU A 102 -3.25 9.63 3.59
CA LEU A 102 -3.96 10.72 4.28
C LEU A 102 -4.71 11.61 3.27
N LYS A 103 -4.17 11.77 2.07
CA LYS A 103 -4.74 12.57 1.00
C LYS A 103 -4.17 12.12 -0.35
N ILE A 104 -5.01 12.05 -1.36
CA ILE A 104 -4.61 11.82 -2.74
C ILE A 104 -5.01 13.07 -3.53
N GLU A 105 -4.04 13.76 -4.11
CA GLU A 105 -4.25 15.04 -4.82
C GLU A 105 -4.16 14.91 -6.34
N ASP A 106 -4.00 13.70 -6.88
CA ASP A 106 -3.88 13.49 -8.31
C ASP A 106 -5.26 13.60 -8.98
N GLN A 107 -5.43 14.63 -9.82
CA GLN A 107 -6.69 14.90 -10.55
C GLN A 107 -6.97 13.91 -11.69
N GLN A 108 -5.98 13.08 -12.06
CA GLN A 108 -6.14 12.09 -13.12
C GLN A 108 -6.66 10.74 -12.60
N LEU A 109 -6.69 10.57 -11.28
CA LEU A 109 -7.11 9.33 -10.64
C LEU A 109 -8.53 9.44 -10.08
N THR A 110 -9.31 8.39 -10.28
CA THR A 110 -10.57 8.21 -9.55
C THR A 110 -10.28 7.60 -8.20
N VAL A 111 -10.55 8.34 -7.12
CA VAL A 111 -10.30 7.91 -5.75
C VAL A 111 -11.59 7.45 -5.09
N ILE A 112 -11.59 6.20 -4.61
CA ILE A 112 -12.72 5.61 -3.89
C ILE A 112 -12.26 5.28 -2.46
N PRO A 113 -12.73 5.98 -1.42
CA PRO A 113 -12.39 5.66 -0.04
C PRO A 113 -13.07 4.34 0.37
N LEU A 114 -12.27 3.37 0.82
CA LEU A 114 -12.77 2.07 1.26
C LEU A 114 -13.06 2.04 2.76
N ALA A 115 -12.14 2.56 3.57
CA ALA A 115 -12.25 2.57 5.02
C ALA A 115 -11.39 3.67 5.66
N ARG A 116 -11.66 3.97 6.93
CA ARG A 116 -10.74 4.64 7.83
C ARG A 116 -10.07 3.59 8.69
N VAL A 117 -8.78 3.74 8.90
CA VAL A 117 -7.98 2.82 9.72
C VAL A 117 -7.20 3.60 10.76
N ASP A 118 -7.17 3.07 11.97
CA ASP A 118 -6.48 3.67 13.09
C ASP A 118 -5.09 3.08 13.25
N GLN A 119 -4.14 3.91 13.68
CA GLN A 119 -2.83 3.49 14.14
C GLN A 119 -2.80 3.50 15.66
N VAL A 120 -2.18 2.48 16.23
CA VAL A 120 -2.04 2.33 17.68
C VAL A 120 -0.58 2.12 18.05
N LEU A 121 -0.21 2.54 19.25
CA LEU A 121 1.06 2.17 19.86
C LEU A 121 0.89 0.86 20.57
N VAL A 122 1.81 -0.07 20.33
CA VAL A 122 1.79 -1.42 20.89
C VAL A 122 3.16 -1.82 21.41
N ALA A 123 3.14 -2.60 22.47
CA ALA A 123 4.31 -3.23 23.07
C ALA A 123 3.96 -4.62 23.55
N SER A 124 4.93 -5.53 23.60
CA SER A 124 4.71 -6.84 24.19
C SER A 124 4.63 -6.75 25.72
N PRO A 125 3.91 -7.67 26.38
CA PRO A 125 3.89 -7.75 27.84
C PRO A 125 5.29 -7.90 28.46
N SER A 126 6.20 -8.62 27.80
CA SER A 126 7.58 -8.79 28.25
C SER A 126 8.35 -7.48 28.30
N TYR A 127 8.13 -6.57 27.34
CA TYR A 127 8.72 -5.24 27.35
C TYR A 127 8.14 -4.40 28.49
N LEU A 128 6.81 -4.34 28.61
CA LEU A 128 6.13 -3.50 29.61
C LEU A 128 6.47 -3.91 31.06
N ASN A 129 6.71 -5.21 31.29
CA ASN A 129 7.11 -5.70 32.61
C ASN A 129 8.52 -5.24 33.05
N GLN A 130 9.37 -4.83 32.13
CA GLN A 130 10.76 -4.43 32.39
C GLN A 130 10.98 -2.91 32.20
N ALA A 131 10.08 -2.24 31.50
CA ALA A 131 10.17 -0.83 31.20
C ALA A 131 9.51 0.03 32.29
N PRO A 132 9.81 1.33 32.38
CA PRO A 132 9.08 2.26 33.23
C PRO A 132 7.57 2.25 32.93
N PRO A 133 6.71 2.50 33.94
CA PRO A 133 5.26 2.52 33.69
C PRO A 133 4.85 3.69 32.76
N ILE A 134 3.89 3.45 31.91
CA ILE A 134 3.29 4.47 31.04
C ILE A 134 1.92 4.81 31.61
N SER A 135 1.79 6.01 32.19
CA SER A 135 0.53 6.51 32.74
C SER A 135 -0.03 7.68 31.94
N ARG A 136 0.80 8.38 31.19
CA ARG A 136 0.48 9.53 30.37
C ARG A 136 1.37 9.58 29.13
N PRO A 137 0.98 10.34 28.09
CA PRO A 137 1.75 10.39 26.85
C PRO A 137 3.22 10.80 27.02
N GLU A 138 3.52 11.70 27.95
CA GLU A 138 4.87 12.20 28.19
C GLU A 138 5.83 11.10 28.63
N ASP A 139 5.35 10.06 29.30
CA ASP A 139 6.18 8.96 29.79
C ASP A 139 6.83 8.20 28.62
N LEU A 140 6.26 8.28 27.42
CA LEU A 140 6.78 7.63 26.20
C LEU A 140 8.18 8.11 25.82
N CYS A 141 8.62 9.31 26.23
CA CYS A 141 9.97 9.80 25.97
C CYS A 141 11.08 8.93 26.63
N HIS A 142 10.72 8.10 27.61
CA HIS A 142 11.62 7.18 28.29
C HIS A 142 11.65 5.79 27.65
N HIS A 143 10.88 5.58 26.58
CA HIS A 143 10.75 4.29 25.90
C HIS A 143 11.41 4.27 24.53
N GLU A 144 11.79 3.06 24.10
CA GLU A 144 12.37 2.81 22.78
C GLU A 144 11.26 2.65 21.73
N LEU A 145 11.27 3.50 20.72
CA LEU A 145 10.41 3.37 19.55
C LEU A 145 11.05 2.46 18.51
N ILE A 146 10.28 1.56 17.95
CA ILE A 146 10.60 0.77 16.75
C ILE A 146 9.73 1.32 15.60
N PRO A 147 10.18 2.35 14.89
CA PRO A 147 9.38 2.95 13.83
C PRO A 147 9.40 2.14 12.55
N VAL A 148 8.29 2.22 11.83
CA VAL A 148 8.25 1.89 10.41
C VAL A 148 8.56 3.16 9.63
N THR A 149 9.74 3.22 9.00
CA THR A 149 10.33 4.44 8.40
C THR A 149 9.69 4.86 7.07
N LEU A 150 8.52 4.35 6.75
CA LEU A 150 7.75 4.72 5.54
C LEU A 150 7.09 6.10 5.66
N MET A 151 6.98 6.64 6.87
CA MET A 151 6.38 7.93 7.15
C MET A 151 7.46 8.95 7.54
N GLN A 152 7.29 10.20 7.13
CA GLN A 152 8.12 11.30 7.63
C GLN A 152 7.81 11.58 9.11
N ASN A 153 8.80 12.08 9.84
CA ASN A 153 8.65 12.48 11.26
C ASN A 153 8.11 11.35 12.16
N TYR A 154 8.50 10.12 11.92
CA TYR A 154 8.01 8.93 12.61
C TYR A 154 8.29 8.91 14.12
N GLN A 155 9.19 9.76 14.63
CA GLN A 155 9.56 9.86 16.04
C GLN A 155 8.69 10.86 16.82
N HIS A 156 7.97 11.75 16.14
CA HIS A 156 7.16 12.81 16.74
C HIS A 156 5.71 12.37 16.84
N PHE A 157 5.15 12.48 18.02
CA PHE A 157 3.76 12.16 18.28
C PHE A 157 3.05 13.37 18.87
N ALA A 158 1.88 13.72 18.34
CA ALA A 158 0.97 14.69 18.90
C ALA A 158 -0.26 13.94 19.45
N PHE A 159 -0.35 13.82 20.75
CA PHE A 159 -1.49 13.21 21.42
C PHE A 159 -2.51 14.28 21.79
N ARG A 160 -3.75 14.08 21.42
CA ARG A 160 -4.85 14.97 21.79
C ARG A 160 -5.71 14.31 22.86
N HIS A 161 -5.87 14.97 24.00
CA HIS A 161 -6.77 14.50 25.04
C HIS A 161 -8.23 14.61 24.57
N GLY A 162 -8.96 13.49 24.63
CA GLY A 162 -10.30 13.37 24.04
C GLY A 162 -11.35 14.34 24.62
N LEU A 163 -11.26 14.70 25.90
CA LEU A 163 -12.22 15.57 26.57
C LEU A 163 -11.77 17.04 26.57
N SER A 164 -10.51 17.33 26.93
CA SER A 164 -10.02 18.71 27.05
C SER A 164 -9.57 19.32 25.73
N GLY A 165 -9.27 18.48 24.71
CA GLY A 165 -8.69 18.93 23.46
C GLY A 165 -7.20 19.34 23.56
N GLU A 166 -6.61 19.25 24.74
CA GLU A 166 -5.20 19.55 24.98
C GLU A 166 -4.29 18.65 24.13
N VAL A 167 -3.23 19.23 23.56
CA VAL A 167 -2.27 18.51 22.71
C VAL A 167 -0.94 18.42 23.43
N VAL A 168 -0.45 17.19 23.58
CA VAL A 168 0.86 16.88 24.12
C VAL A 168 1.74 16.35 23.02
N ASN A 169 2.91 16.95 22.81
CA ASN A 169 3.89 16.49 21.85
C ASN A 169 4.97 15.67 22.57
N VAL A 170 5.27 14.50 22.02
CA VAL A 170 6.25 13.57 22.59
C VAL A 170 7.19 13.10 21.50
N ASP A 171 8.49 13.16 21.80
CA ASP A 171 9.56 12.58 20.99
C ASP A 171 10.06 11.30 21.64
N MET A 172 10.08 10.22 20.87
CA MET A 172 10.57 8.93 21.34
C MET A 172 11.96 8.63 20.79
N LYS A 173 12.79 7.97 21.59
CA LYS A 173 14.10 7.49 21.16
C LYS A 173 13.96 6.30 20.23
N THR A 174 14.87 6.21 19.27
CA THR A 174 14.89 5.12 18.29
C THR A 174 16.29 4.55 18.18
N ARG A 175 16.42 3.26 18.50
CA ARG A 175 17.64 2.47 18.29
C ARG A 175 17.49 1.46 17.16
N LEU A 176 16.29 0.91 17.00
CA LEU A 176 15.94 -0.05 15.96
C LEU A 176 14.88 0.60 15.07
N ALA A 177 15.07 0.51 13.76
CA ALA A 177 14.13 1.03 12.77
C ALA A 177 14.03 0.07 11.58
N THR A 178 12.89 0.05 10.90
CA THR A 178 12.68 -0.78 9.72
C THR A 178 11.71 -0.11 8.76
N ASN A 179 11.77 -0.48 7.50
CA ASN A 179 10.77 -0.09 6.48
C ASN A 179 9.68 -1.15 6.27
N ASN A 180 9.63 -2.17 7.12
CA ASN A 180 8.69 -3.29 6.96
C ASN A 180 7.90 -3.52 8.25
N VAL A 181 6.57 -3.56 8.14
CA VAL A 181 5.65 -3.73 9.29
C VAL A 181 5.82 -5.08 9.97
N PHE A 182 6.05 -6.16 9.23
CA PHE A 182 6.25 -7.50 9.81
C PHE A 182 7.52 -7.57 10.66
N VAL A 183 8.59 -6.89 10.22
CA VAL A 183 9.84 -6.78 10.99
C VAL A 183 9.60 -5.95 12.25
N ALA A 184 8.93 -4.80 12.17
CA ALA A 184 8.59 -3.97 13.33
C ALA A 184 7.77 -4.76 14.36
N LYS A 185 6.76 -5.48 13.89
CA LYS A 185 5.91 -6.35 14.70
C LYS A 185 6.71 -7.44 15.40
N SER A 186 7.61 -8.12 14.68
CA SER A 186 8.48 -9.14 15.24
C SER A 186 9.40 -8.58 16.32
N LEU A 187 10.05 -7.44 16.08
CA LEU A 187 10.90 -6.76 17.07
C LEU A 187 10.11 -6.38 18.33
N CYS A 188 8.88 -5.88 18.16
CA CYS A 188 7.98 -5.53 19.25
C CYS A 188 7.59 -6.77 20.07
N GLN A 189 7.24 -7.88 19.42
CA GLN A 189 6.93 -9.17 20.08
C GLN A 189 8.10 -9.73 20.89
N GLN A 190 9.34 -9.49 20.43
CA GLN A 190 10.55 -9.89 21.14
C GLN A 190 10.90 -8.97 22.33
N GLY A 191 10.05 -8.01 22.68
CA GLY A 191 10.25 -7.13 23.83
C GLY A 191 11.31 -6.05 23.62
N LEU A 192 11.55 -5.62 22.38
CA LEU A 192 12.61 -4.66 22.06
C LEU A 192 12.16 -3.20 22.02
N GLY A 193 10.88 -2.92 22.24
CA GLY A 193 10.34 -1.56 22.26
C GLY A 193 8.86 -1.47 21.93
N ILE A 194 8.43 -0.23 21.68
CA ILE A 194 7.06 0.13 21.29
C ILE A 194 7.02 0.38 19.78
N SER A 195 6.01 -0.10 19.09
CA SER A 195 5.82 0.20 17.66
C SER A 195 4.47 0.86 17.40
N ARG A 196 4.40 1.71 16.36
CA ARG A 196 3.15 2.27 15.84
C ARG A 196 2.71 1.46 14.64
N ILE A 197 1.64 0.71 14.79
CA ILE A 197 1.13 -0.22 13.78
C ILE A 197 -0.36 0.05 13.56
N LEU A 198 -0.88 -0.32 12.39
CA LEU A 198 -2.31 -0.28 12.12
C LEU A 198 -3.04 -1.28 12.99
N TYR A 199 -4.12 -0.83 13.61
CA TYR A 199 -4.94 -1.68 14.46
C TYR A 199 -5.39 -2.96 13.75
N MET A 200 -5.76 -2.85 12.47
CA MET A 200 -6.20 -3.99 11.67
C MET A 200 -5.11 -5.08 11.48
N ASP A 201 -3.82 -4.70 11.50
CA ASP A 201 -2.71 -5.63 11.27
C ASP A 201 -2.30 -6.42 12.51
N ILE A 202 -2.84 -6.07 13.69
CA ILE A 202 -2.46 -6.66 14.98
C ILE A 202 -3.63 -7.21 15.79
N GLN A 203 -4.85 -7.23 15.23
CA GLN A 203 -6.04 -7.68 15.94
C GLN A 203 -5.89 -9.10 16.52
N LYS A 204 -5.24 -10.00 15.76
CA LYS A 204 -5.02 -11.39 16.18
C LYS A 204 -4.08 -11.47 17.39
N GLU A 205 -3.02 -10.69 17.38
CA GLU A 205 -2.03 -10.65 18.45
C GLU A 205 -2.61 -10.02 19.72
N LEU A 206 -3.42 -8.98 19.59
CA LEU A 206 -4.08 -8.37 20.74
C LEU A 206 -5.06 -9.32 21.45
N VAL A 207 -5.62 -10.29 20.72
CA VAL A 207 -6.52 -11.32 21.31
C VAL A 207 -5.72 -12.44 21.95
N SER A 208 -4.56 -12.78 21.41
CA SER A 208 -3.72 -13.89 21.90
C SER A 208 -2.81 -13.52 23.09
N GLY A 209 -2.62 -12.24 23.37
CA GLY A 209 -1.75 -11.70 24.41
C GLY A 209 -0.36 -11.36 23.88
#